data_4bf4b9607cab4396cd20b01ca3cdb313
#
_entry.id   4bf4b9607cab4396cd20b01ca3cdb313
#
_cell.length_a   1.000
_cell.length_b   1.000
_cell.length_c   1.000
_cell.angle_alpha   90.00
_cell.angle_beta   90.00
_cell.angle_gamma   90.00
#
_symmetry.space_group_name_H-M   'P 1'
#
loop_
_entity.id
_entity.type
_entity.pdbx_description
1 polymer ?
#
loop_
_entity_poly.entity_id
_entity_poly.type
_entity_poly.pdbx_seq_one_letter_code
_entity_poly.pdbx_strand_id
1 'polypeptide(L)'
;RISLMAGCYARGIDWNDYIRQISTLPQLQKADIMAACQHYFGNHYLLFHKKFGKYKKDKISKPPYAPVQTDNQNRQSDYAVQLAKTATPTLTPQFIALGKEVTTRHLGPQADLYTTANPQNDIFRLTLSWHQIQAEKPIHTMSDLFDYLGTSTLSKQAFAKQLQALGTTLSGNYALGGMSIQLSGFDNNLAPSIRLLTDLLQHPKTDKKFVATMKKDARLGDKFFGKDMEAIHEAVLDKIAMGDKAFELQNMPTSELKRLQVADIEGLFKAAQTGKLTVSYSGNIAADSLANLLKPVTEDENRQDYKGYDYEVKRPEKPTIYLYDKADARQAIVGTYTVLPPLDTEEKEALFTIWRNYFSNGSLNSVLFRELRDLRSLVYTCGGRAYTQWFKAKKNRPIGYFTTAGTQTDKALTTLSLIDSLLTDMPIDAHDLQNAQQSAMNNINNSRPTFRNQPGYMAEAVLEGYTEDPNKARATAINQTTNAQVIAYYQQHIQHAPRSYFIIGNLKAIDRKALERYGKVVVEFKKDDIHR
;
A
#
# COMPACT_ATOMS: atom_id res chain seq x y z
N ARG A 1 12.96 -10.67 -16.16
CA ARG A 1 13.55 -11.58 -17.19
C ARG A 1 13.35 -13.05 -16.81
N ILE A 2 13.74 -13.50 -15.62
CA ILE A 2 13.64 -14.90 -15.18
C ILE A 2 12.21 -15.44 -15.30
N SER A 3 11.20 -14.71 -14.77
CA SER A 3 9.79 -15.10 -14.86
C SER A 3 9.30 -15.22 -16.30
N LEU A 4 9.80 -14.38 -17.19
CA LEU A 4 9.46 -14.43 -18.62
C LEU A 4 10.08 -15.66 -19.29
N MET A 5 11.34 -15.93 -19.03
CA MET A 5 12.04 -17.13 -19.53
C MET A 5 11.38 -18.42 -19.00
N ALA A 6 11.07 -18.45 -17.71
CA ALA A 6 10.33 -19.57 -17.11
C ALA A 6 8.94 -19.74 -17.74
N GLY A 7 8.23 -18.63 -18.03
CA GLY A 7 6.95 -18.65 -18.73
C GLY A 7 7.04 -19.14 -20.18
N CYS A 8 8.09 -18.81 -20.90
CA CYS A 8 8.35 -19.35 -22.24
C CYS A 8 8.62 -20.86 -22.16
N TYR A 9 9.51 -21.28 -21.25
CA TYR A 9 9.83 -22.68 -21.03
C TYR A 9 8.58 -23.53 -20.70
N ALA A 10 7.77 -23.07 -19.74
CA ALA A 10 6.56 -23.77 -19.31
C ALA A 10 5.50 -23.93 -20.44
N ARG A 11 5.54 -23.03 -21.45
CA ARG A 11 4.66 -23.07 -22.62
C ARG A 11 5.27 -23.72 -23.84
N GLY A 12 6.50 -24.26 -23.73
CA GLY A 12 7.22 -24.85 -24.84
C GLY A 12 7.62 -23.86 -25.94
N ILE A 13 7.76 -22.58 -25.59
CA ILE A 13 8.17 -21.51 -26.53
C ILE A 13 9.69 -21.38 -26.45
N ASP A 14 10.41 -21.56 -27.56
CA ASP A 14 11.82 -21.28 -27.64
C ASP A 14 12.09 -19.80 -27.40
N TRP A 15 13.16 -19.48 -26.69
CA TRP A 15 13.50 -18.10 -26.35
C TRP A 15 13.79 -17.24 -27.58
N ASN A 16 14.47 -17.80 -28.59
CA ASN A 16 14.78 -17.07 -29.82
C ASN A 16 13.53 -16.84 -30.65
N ASP A 17 12.57 -17.77 -30.63
CA ASP A 17 11.27 -17.59 -31.28
C ASP A 17 10.47 -16.48 -30.60
N TYR A 18 10.50 -16.41 -29.25
CA TYR A 18 9.89 -15.31 -28.52
C TYR A 18 10.51 -13.95 -28.88
N ILE A 19 11.82 -13.85 -28.92
CA ILE A 19 12.52 -12.61 -29.34
C ILE A 19 12.21 -12.27 -30.80
N ARG A 20 12.14 -13.25 -31.69
CA ARG A 20 11.78 -13.06 -33.08
C ARG A 20 10.36 -12.52 -33.23
N GLN A 21 9.40 -13.04 -32.45
CA GLN A 21 8.03 -12.53 -32.43
C GLN A 21 7.98 -11.04 -32.05
N ILE A 22 8.75 -10.62 -31.05
CA ILE A 22 8.82 -9.20 -30.66
C ILE A 22 9.42 -8.35 -31.76
N SER A 23 10.50 -8.80 -32.42
CA SER A 23 11.18 -8.05 -33.49
C SER A 23 10.35 -7.94 -34.77
N THR A 24 9.32 -8.79 -34.95
CA THR A 24 8.40 -8.67 -36.11
C THR A 24 7.25 -7.67 -35.88
N LEU A 25 6.99 -7.27 -34.63
CA LEU A 25 5.89 -6.33 -34.32
C LEU A 25 5.93 -5.02 -35.12
N PRO A 26 7.10 -4.36 -35.30
CA PRO A 26 7.17 -3.14 -36.11
C PRO A 26 6.86 -3.34 -37.60
N GLN A 27 6.86 -4.57 -38.07
CA GLN A 27 6.63 -4.93 -39.49
C GLN A 27 5.15 -5.18 -39.79
N LEU A 28 4.30 -5.35 -38.74
CA LEU A 28 2.88 -5.62 -38.88
C LEU A 28 2.15 -4.42 -39.54
N GLN A 29 1.36 -4.72 -40.52
CA GLN A 29 0.50 -3.75 -41.20
C GLN A 29 -0.93 -3.81 -40.66
N LYS A 30 -1.70 -2.74 -40.87
CA LYS A 30 -3.12 -2.72 -40.50
C LYS A 30 -3.90 -3.90 -41.11
N ALA A 31 -3.55 -4.33 -42.33
CA ALA A 31 -4.17 -5.47 -42.99
C ALA A 31 -3.99 -6.78 -42.22
N ASP A 32 -2.80 -7.02 -41.65
CA ASP A 32 -2.49 -8.23 -40.86
C ASP A 32 -3.35 -8.29 -39.59
N ILE A 33 -3.50 -7.15 -38.91
CA ILE A 33 -4.35 -7.02 -37.73
C ILE A 33 -5.82 -7.26 -38.09
N MET A 34 -6.29 -6.69 -39.21
CA MET A 34 -7.66 -6.89 -39.66
C MET A 34 -7.93 -8.34 -40.05
N ALA A 35 -7.00 -9.00 -40.71
CA ALA A 35 -7.10 -10.42 -41.06
C ALA A 35 -7.16 -11.29 -39.81
N ALA A 36 -6.30 -11.03 -38.82
CA ALA A 36 -6.35 -11.72 -37.54
C ALA A 36 -7.69 -11.50 -36.81
N CYS A 37 -8.20 -10.27 -36.79
CA CYS A 37 -9.51 -9.97 -36.20
C CYS A 37 -10.63 -10.75 -36.91
N GLN A 38 -10.65 -10.80 -38.23
CA GLN A 38 -11.64 -11.56 -39.00
C GLN A 38 -11.55 -13.07 -38.73
N HIS A 39 -10.35 -13.58 -38.53
CA HIS A 39 -10.13 -15.00 -38.27
C HIS A 39 -10.58 -15.40 -36.85
N TYR A 40 -10.22 -14.60 -35.83
CA TYR A 40 -10.44 -14.98 -34.42
C TYR A 40 -11.76 -14.44 -33.83
N PHE A 41 -12.29 -13.31 -34.32
CA PHE A 41 -13.51 -12.69 -33.80
C PHE A 41 -14.70 -12.91 -34.75
N GLY A 42 -15.00 -14.17 -35.06
CA GLY A 42 -16.18 -14.55 -35.86
C GLY A 42 -17.41 -14.79 -34.96
N ASN A 43 -18.45 -15.40 -35.57
CA ASN A 43 -19.71 -15.71 -34.87
C ASN A 43 -19.63 -16.91 -33.91
N HIS A 44 -18.46 -17.53 -33.77
CA HIS A 44 -18.22 -18.67 -32.86
C HIS A 44 -17.80 -18.19 -31.48
N TYR A 45 -18.74 -17.61 -30.73
CA TYR A 45 -18.49 -17.18 -29.34
C TYR A 45 -19.50 -17.81 -28.39
N LEU A 46 -19.08 -17.98 -27.14
CA LEU A 46 -19.92 -18.45 -26.05
C LEU A 46 -20.37 -17.25 -25.21
N LEU A 47 -21.69 -17.03 -25.15
CA LEU A 47 -22.25 -15.97 -24.34
C LEU A 47 -22.77 -16.51 -23.01
N PHE A 48 -22.14 -16.08 -21.90
CA PHE A 48 -22.58 -16.43 -20.56
C PHE A 48 -23.50 -15.35 -19.99
N HIS A 49 -24.73 -15.70 -19.65
CA HIS A 49 -25.66 -14.84 -18.94
C HIS A 49 -25.67 -15.17 -17.45
N LYS A 50 -25.12 -14.30 -16.60
CA LYS A 50 -25.26 -14.39 -15.16
C LYS A 50 -26.52 -13.65 -14.72
N LYS A 51 -27.55 -14.39 -14.31
CA LYS A 51 -28.79 -13.84 -13.77
C LYS A 51 -28.78 -13.87 -12.24
N PHE A 52 -29.28 -12.82 -11.62
CA PHE A 52 -29.58 -12.87 -10.19
C PHE A 52 -30.79 -13.77 -9.93
N GLY A 53 -30.66 -14.69 -8.98
CA GLY A 53 -31.74 -15.61 -8.60
C GLY A 53 -31.32 -16.58 -7.51
N LYS A 54 -32.30 -17.24 -6.92
CA LYS A 54 -32.06 -18.37 -6.02
C LYS A 54 -31.92 -19.62 -6.85
N TYR A 55 -30.74 -20.24 -6.82
CA TYR A 55 -30.49 -21.53 -7.44
C TYR A 55 -30.47 -22.61 -6.37
N LYS A 56 -31.07 -23.74 -6.68
CA LYS A 56 -30.89 -24.98 -5.89
C LYS A 56 -29.41 -25.38 -6.07
N LYS A 57 -28.64 -25.26 -5.01
CA LYS A 57 -27.24 -25.69 -5.01
C LYS A 57 -27.20 -27.16 -4.63
N ASP A 58 -26.54 -27.99 -5.42
CA ASP A 58 -26.25 -29.34 -5.03
C ASP A 58 -25.37 -29.35 -3.77
N LYS A 59 -25.79 -30.16 -2.80
CA LYS A 59 -24.98 -30.34 -1.59
C LYS A 59 -23.80 -31.24 -1.94
N ILE A 60 -22.63 -30.64 -2.07
CA ILE A 60 -21.39 -31.41 -2.15
C ILE A 60 -21.15 -31.97 -0.75
N SER A 61 -21.12 -33.30 -0.61
CA SER A 61 -20.72 -33.95 0.64
C SER A 61 -19.25 -33.60 0.92
N LYS A 62 -18.96 -33.07 2.11
CA LYS A 62 -17.57 -32.90 2.53
C LYS A 62 -16.96 -34.31 2.65
N PRO A 63 -15.77 -34.54 2.05
CA PRO A 63 -15.05 -35.78 2.32
C PRO A 63 -14.74 -35.84 3.82
N PRO A 64 -14.72 -37.05 4.41
CA PRO A 64 -14.33 -37.21 5.81
C PRO A 64 -12.90 -36.68 5.98
N TYR A 65 -12.76 -35.60 6.75
CA TYR A 65 -11.46 -34.98 7.06
C TYR A 65 -11.09 -35.37 8.49
N ALA A 66 -10.03 -36.12 8.63
CA ALA A 66 -9.35 -36.30 9.90
C ALA A 66 -8.13 -35.35 9.94
N PRO A 67 -7.96 -34.54 11.00
CA PRO A 67 -6.74 -33.75 11.15
C PRO A 67 -5.53 -34.68 11.14
N VAL A 68 -4.57 -34.40 10.31
CA VAL A 68 -3.28 -35.12 10.31
C VAL A 68 -2.56 -34.70 11.58
N GLN A 69 -2.36 -35.64 12.51
CA GLN A 69 -1.46 -35.42 13.64
C GLN A 69 -0.03 -35.44 13.12
N THR A 70 0.64 -34.31 13.22
CA THR A 70 2.06 -34.20 12.83
C THR A 70 2.93 -34.45 14.04
N ASP A 71 3.33 -35.71 14.24
CA ASP A 71 4.27 -36.10 15.31
C ASP A 71 5.71 -35.62 15.03
N ASN A 72 5.92 -34.88 13.95
CA ASN A 72 7.22 -34.57 13.38
C ASN A 72 7.49 -33.06 13.23
N GLN A 73 6.92 -32.22 14.07
CA GLN A 73 7.03 -30.75 13.96
C GLN A 73 8.47 -30.22 13.94
N ASN A 74 9.41 -30.96 14.56
CA ASN A 74 10.83 -30.58 14.61
C ASN A 74 11.72 -31.45 13.70
N ARG A 75 11.16 -32.33 12.89
CA ARG A 75 11.94 -33.17 11.97
C ARG A 75 12.32 -32.38 10.73
N GLN A 76 13.62 -32.30 10.48
CA GLN A 76 14.17 -31.80 9.22
C GLN A 76 14.53 -32.98 8.32
N SER A 77 14.30 -32.85 7.02
CA SER A 77 14.82 -33.82 6.06
C SER A 77 16.35 -33.73 5.98
N ASP A 78 17.02 -34.83 5.60
CA ASP A 78 18.46 -34.83 5.40
C ASP A 78 18.89 -33.75 4.40
N TYR A 79 18.08 -33.49 3.37
CA TYR A 79 18.28 -32.42 2.42
C TYR A 79 18.25 -31.02 3.10
N ALA A 80 17.28 -30.77 3.97
CA ALA A 80 17.20 -29.49 4.69
C ALA A 80 18.42 -29.29 5.61
N VAL A 81 18.85 -30.37 6.29
CA VAL A 81 20.07 -30.35 7.14
C VAL A 81 21.33 -30.09 6.31
N GLN A 82 21.43 -30.67 5.11
CA GLN A 82 22.56 -30.42 4.20
C GLN A 82 22.51 -29.01 3.63
N LEU A 83 21.32 -28.53 3.23
CA LEU A 83 21.13 -27.17 2.72
C LEU A 83 21.50 -26.11 3.76
N ALA A 84 21.12 -26.33 5.04
CA ALA A 84 21.49 -25.44 6.13
C ALA A 84 23.02 -25.33 6.37
N LYS A 85 23.77 -26.32 5.96
CA LYS A 85 25.27 -26.31 6.01
C LYS A 85 25.88 -25.56 4.83
N THR A 86 25.11 -25.27 3.78
CA THR A 86 25.62 -24.54 2.62
C THR A 86 25.85 -23.09 2.98
N ALA A 87 27.08 -22.62 2.82
CA ALA A 87 27.39 -21.21 3.07
C ALA A 87 26.57 -20.32 2.12
N THR A 88 25.71 -19.50 2.68
CA THR A 88 25.01 -18.46 1.92
C THR A 88 25.91 -17.24 1.78
N PRO A 89 26.05 -16.65 0.58
CA PRO A 89 26.82 -15.43 0.44
C PRO A 89 26.19 -14.32 1.29
N THR A 90 27.01 -13.62 2.05
CA THR A 90 26.57 -12.44 2.80
C THR A 90 26.26 -11.34 1.81
N LEU A 91 24.99 -10.98 1.69
CA LEU A 91 24.56 -9.85 0.88
C LEU A 91 24.95 -8.55 1.59
N THR A 92 25.70 -7.71 0.91
CA THR A 92 26.00 -6.35 1.39
C THR A 92 24.95 -5.39 0.84
N PRO A 93 24.15 -4.74 1.70
CA PRO A 93 23.17 -3.75 1.26
C PRO A 93 23.84 -2.63 0.47
N GLN A 94 23.20 -2.22 -0.62
CA GLN A 94 23.59 -1.06 -1.39
C GLN A 94 22.55 0.04 -1.20
N PHE A 95 23.02 1.22 -0.82
CA PHE A 95 22.19 2.38 -0.53
C PHE A 95 22.30 3.42 -1.65
N ILE A 96 21.28 4.24 -1.82
CA ILE A 96 21.27 5.28 -2.84
C ILE A 96 22.12 6.47 -2.35
N ALA A 97 23.10 6.83 -3.17
CA ALA A 97 23.95 7.99 -2.90
C ALA A 97 23.30 9.26 -3.46
N LEU A 98 22.69 10.06 -2.57
CA LEU A 98 22.21 11.40 -2.91
C LEU A 98 23.39 12.28 -3.32
N GLY A 99 23.24 13.04 -4.41
CA GLY A 99 24.32 13.83 -5.01
C GLY A 99 25.18 13.07 -6.01
N LYS A 100 25.03 11.72 -6.14
CA LYS A 100 25.75 10.88 -7.11
C LYS A 100 24.77 10.11 -8.00
N GLU A 101 24.07 9.13 -7.44
CA GLU A 101 23.08 8.32 -8.19
C GLU A 101 21.78 9.09 -8.43
N VAL A 102 21.36 9.87 -7.44
CA VAL A 102 20.24 10.81 -7.55
C VAL A 102 20.77 12.21 -7.32
N THR A 103 20.65 13.07 -8.32
CA THR A 103 21.02 14.48 -8.20
C THR A 103 19.79 15.33 -7.89
N THR A 104 19.99 16.44 -7.21
CA THR A 104 18.94 17.35 -6.78
C THR A 104 19.14 18.73 -7.36
N ARG A 105 18.02 19.41 -7.64
CA ARG A 105 18.01 20.81 -8.07
C ARG A 105 16.77 21.51 -7.54
N HIS A 106 16.97 22.72 -7.01
CA HIS A 106 15.88 23.60 -6.65
C HIS A 106 15.28 24.26 -7.90
N LEU A 107 13.95 24.17 -8.09
CA LEU A 107 13.25 24.70 -9.26
C LEU A 107 12.51 26.01 -9.00
N GLY A 108 12.22 26.32 -7.75
CA GLY A 108 11.44 27.48 -7.33
C GLY A 108 10.92 27.33 -5.91
N PRO A 109 10.15 28.26 -5.38
CA PRO A 109 9.63 28.19 -4.03
C PRO A 109 8.89 26.86 -3.78
N GLN A 110 9.35 26.11 -2.78
CA GLN A 110 8.77 24.80 -2.43
C GLN A 110 8.65 23.83 -3.63
N ALA A 111 9.64 23.86 -4.55
CA ALA A 111 9.70 22.96 -5.70
C ALA A 111 11.12 22.41 -5.90
N ASP A 112 11.27 21.08 -5.81
CA ASP A 112 12.56 20.41 -5.91
C ASP A 112 12.53 19.31 -6.97
N LEU A 113 13.63 19.19 -7.73
CA LEU A 113 13.84 18.18 -8.77
C LEU A 113 14.86 17.13 -8.30
N TYR A 114 14.52 15.89 -8.47
CA TYR A 114 15.37 14.72 -8.24
C TYR A 114 15.53 13.96 -9.56
N THR A 115 16.77 13.72 -9.98
CA THR A 115 17.02 13.08 -11.27
C THR A 115 17.99 11.91 -11.16
N THR A 116 17.80 10.92 -12.03
CA THR A 116 18.77 9.86 -12.32
C THR A 116 18.79 9.56 -13.81
N ALA A 117 19.96 9.20 -14.35
CA ALA A 117 20.08 8.81 -15.75
C ALA A 117 19.39 7.47 -16.01
N ASN A 118 18.89 7.29 -17.24
CA ASN A 118 18.41 6.00 -17.69
C ASN A 118 19.53 5.24 -18.46
N PRO A 119 20.17 4.23 -17.86
CA PRO A 119 21.27 3.52 -18.49
C PRO A 119 20.83 2.41 -19.44
N GLN A 120 19.54 2.20 -19.66
CA GLN A 120 19.02 1.02 -20.36
C GLN A 120 18.38 1.33 -21.72
N ASN A 121 17.73 2.49 -21.84
CA ASN A 121 16.98 2.86 -23.05
C ASN A 121 16.57 4.34 -23.00
N ASP A 122 15.91 4.81 -24.08
CA ASP A 122 15.47 6.19 -24.25
C ASP A 122 14.02 6.42 -23.76
N ILE A 123 13.60 5.72 -22.72
CA ILE A 123 12.27 5.88 -22.12
C ILE A 123 12.40 6.67 -20.83
N PHE A 124 11.82 7.86 -20.79
CA PHE A 124 11.76 8.66 -19.59
C PHE A 124 10.60 8.23 -18.66
N ARG A 125 10.77 8.55 -17.39
CA ARG A 125 9.69 8.65 -16.41
C ARG A 125 9.83 9.97 -15.67
N LEU A 126 8.77 10.77 -15.72
CA LEU A 126 8.64 12.06 -15.03
C LEU A 126 7.42 11.98 -14.12
N THR A 127 7.61 12.23 -12.82
CA THR A 127 6.53 12.29 -11.84
C THR A 127 6.54 13.64 -11.15
N LEU A 128 5.41 14.32 -11.16
CA LEU A 128 5.16 15.53 -10.38
C LEU A 128 4.28 15.12 -9.20
N SER A 129 4.71 15.41 -7.97
CA SER A 129 3.95 15.11 -6.75
C SER A 129 3.77 16.39 -5.95
N TRP A 130 2.53 16.81 -5.80
CA TRP A 130 2.14 17.93 -4.94
C TRP A 130 1.70 17.38 -3.59
N HIS A 131 2.36 17.83 -2.53
CA HIS A 131 2.13 17.41 -1.16
C HIS A 131 1.35 18.48 -0.42
N GLN A 132 0.22 18.11 0.20
CA GLN A 132 -0.67 19.02 0.92
C GLN A 132 -0.86 18.56 2.35
N ILE A 133 -0.88 19.53 3.29
CA ILE A 133 -1.12 19.24 4.73
C ILE A 133 -2.58 18.84 4.97
N GLN A 134 -3.49 19.47 4.26
CA GLN A 134 -4.91 19.23 4.29
C GLN A 134 -5.43 19.48 2.88
N ALA A 135 -5.57 18.42 2.10
CA ALA A 135 -6.49 18.51 0.99
C ALA A 135 -7.88 18.86 1.57
N GLU A 136 -8.60 19.79 0.94
CA GLU A 136 -10.05 19.82 1.10
C GLU A 136 -10.52 18.39 0.96
N LYS A 137 -11.40 17.95 1.85
CA LYS A 137 -11.87 16.57 2.00
C LYS A 137 -11.67 15.73 0.74
N PRO A 138 -10.74 14.78 0.71
CA PRO A 138 -10.44 14.01 -0.49
C PRO A 138 -11.70 13.26 -0.97
N ILE A 139 -11.80 13.10 -2.26
CA ILE A 139 -12.87 12.32 -2.90
C ILE A 139 -12.25 11.00 -3.35
N HIS A 140 -12.76 9.88 -2.87
CA HIS A 140 -12.24 8.55 -3.21
C HIS A 140 -12.10 8.30 -4.72
N THR A 141 -13.06 8.80 -5.49
CA THR A 141 -13.09 8.62 -6.95
C THR A 141 -12.32 9.71 -7.71
N MET A 142 -11.61 10.60 -7.02
CA MET A 142 -10.92 11.71 -7.67
C MET A 142 -9.73 11.25 -8.53
N SER A 143 -9.15 10.10 -8.22
CA SER A 143 -8.11 9.49 -9.07
C SER A 143 -8.63 9.14 -10.46
N ASP A 144 -9.93 8.80 -10.60
CA ASP A 144 -10.55 8.51 -11.89
C ASP A 144 -10.68 9.76 -12.78
N LEU A 145 -10.54 10.96 -12.20
CA LEU A 145 -10.60 12.22 -12.93
C LEU A 145 -9.58 12.25 -14.08
N PHE A 146 -8.40 11.68 -13.88
CA PHE A 146 -7.36 11.65 -14.92
C PHE A 146 -7.80 10.96 -16.20
N ASP A 147 -8.76 10.04 -16.09
CA ASP A 147 -9.39 9.40 -17.25
C ASP A 147 -10.43 10.27 -17.95
N TYR A 148 -10.80 11.41 -17.39
CA TYR A 148 -11.85 12.30 -17.91
C TYR A 148 -11.38 13.73 -18.19
N LEU A 149 -10.10 14.03 -17.90
CA LEU A 149 -9.55 15.35 -18.15
C LEU A 149 -9.18 15.55 -19.62
N GLY A 150 -9.56 16.70 -20.13
CA GLY A 150 -9.02 17.35 -21.30
C GLY A 150 -8.54 18.74 -20.94
N THR A 151 -8.30 19.59 -21.94
CA THR A 151 -7.93 20.98 -21.75
C THR A 151 -8.99 21.92 -22.31
N SER A 152 -8.83 23.22 -22.14
CA SER A 152 -9.75 24.21 -22.73
C SER A 152 -9.81 24.12 -24.26
N THR A 153 -8.77 23.57 -24.91
CA THR A 153 -8.66 23.46 -26.38
C THR A 153 -8.80 22.03 -26.89
N LEU A 154 -8.59 21.03 -26.03
CA LEU A 154 -8.61 19.61 -26.43
C LEU A 154 -9.64 18.84 -25.60
N SER A 155 -10.57 18.17 -26.29
CA SER A 155 -11.40 17.19 -25.64
C SER A 155 -10.54 16.06 -25.05
N LYS A 156 -11.04 15.30 -24.07
CA LYS A 156 -10.38 14.12 -23.49
C LYS A 156 -9.83 13.17 -24.59
N GLN A 157 -10.66 12.84 -25.58
CA GLN A 157 -10.25 11.93 -26.64
C GLN A 157 -9.14 12.53 -27.51
N ALA A 158 -9.21 13.83 -27.82
CA ALA A 158 -8.16 14.52 -28.58
C ALA A 158 -6.86 14.60 -27.79
N PHE A 159 -6.92 14.88 -26.49
CA PHE A 159 -5.78 14.90 -25.59
C PHE A 159 -5.11 13.52 -25.51
N ALA A 160 -5.90 12.45 -25.28
CA ALA A 160 -5.39 11.09 -25.25
C ALA A 160 -4.74 10.65 -26.58
N LYS A 161 -5.35 11.04 -27.73
CA LYS A 161 -4.75 10.77 -29.05
C LYS A 161 -3.42 11.48 -29.25
N GLN A 162 -3.27 12.71 -28.77
CA GLN A 162 -1.99 13.43 -28.88
C GLN A 162 -0.91 12.77 -28.03
N LEU A 163 -1.22 12.36 -26.79
CA LEU A 163 -0.29 11.58 -25.97
C LEU A 163 0.08 10.26 -26.64
N GLN A 164 -0.90 9.54 -27.19
CA GLN A 164 -0.66 8.28 -27.90
C GLN A 164 0.24 8.48 -29.13
N ALA A 165 0.04 9.54 -29.90
CA ALA A 165 0.88 9.85 -31.05
C ALA A 165 2.33 10.16 -30.68
N LEU A 166 2.56 10.66 -29.44
CA LEU A 166 3.89 10.85 -28.87
C LEU A 166 4.46 9.57 -28.23
N GLY A 167 3.72 8.47 -28.20
CA GLY A 167 4.12 7.28 -27.46
C GLY A 167 4.24 7.55 -25.95
N THR A 168 3.47 8.50 -25.43
CA THR A 168 3.52 8.92 -24.03
C THR A 168 2.25 8.46 -23.30
N THR A 169 2.44 7.91 -22.11
CA THR A 169 1.37 7.58 -21.17
C THR A 169 1.32 8.60 -20.05
N LEU A 170 0.10 8.96 -19.63
CA LEU A 170 -0.17 9.77 -18.46
C LEU A 170 -0.98 8.95 -17.47
N SER A 171 -0.58 8.95 -16.22
CA SER A 171 -1.37 8.44 -15.11
C SER A 171 -1.35 9.44 -13.96
N GLY A 172 -2.41 9.46 -13.16
CA GLY A 172 -2.51 10.33 -12.01
C GLY A 172 -3.09 9.61 -10.81
N ASN A 173 -2.81 10.13 -9.63
CA ASN A 173 -3.38 9.69 -8.38
C ASN A 173 -3.73 10.91 -7.54
N TYR A 174 -4.88 10.86 -6.85
CA TYR A 174 -5.33 11.87 -5.93
C TYR A 174 -5.74 11.17 -4.63
N ALA A 175 -5.05 11.48 -3.55
CA ALA A 175 -5.26 10.85 -2.25
C ALA A 175 -5.12 11.86 -1.11
N LEU A 176 -5.45 11.44 0.10
CA LEU A 176 -5.14 12.19 1.30
C LEU A 176 -3.62 12.45 1.34
N GLY A 177 -3.22 13.71 1.42
CA GLY A 177 -1.82 14.11 1.40
C GLY A 177 -1.32 14.65 0.06
N GLY A 178 -2.11 14.58 -1.02
CA GLY A 178 -1.77 15.28 -2.24
C GLY A 178 -2.17 14.60 -3.56
N MET A 179 -1.61 15.12 -4.62
CA MET A 179 -1.83 14.66 -5.99
C MET A 179 -0.49 14.30 -6.62
N SER A 180 -0.45 13.26 -7.44
CA SER A 180 0.70 12.96 -8.28
C SER A 180 0.29 12.70 -9.72
N ILE A 181 1.12 13.12 -10.67
CA ILE A 181 0.96 12.86 -12.09
C ILE A 181 2.26 12.30 -12.64
N GLN A 182 2.18 11.20 -13.34
CA GLN A 182 3.32 10.56 -13.99
C GLN A 182 3.16 10.56 -15.50
N LEU A 183 4.19 11.00 -16.20
CA LEU A 183 4.39 10.80 -17.64
C LEU A 183 5.49 9.75 -17.86
N SER A 184 5.30 8.89 -18.86
CA SER A 184 6.33 7.97 -19.33
C SER A 184 6.24 7.84 -20.84
N GLY A 185 7.37 7.95 -21.53
CA GLY A 185 7.43 7.93 -22.99
C GLY A 185 8.87 8.01 -23.49
N PHE A 186 9.07 8.26 -24.78
CA PHE A 186 10.40 8.38 -25.36
C PHE A 186 11.03 9.74 -25.09
N ASP A 187 12.33 9.79 -24.75
CA ASP A 187 13.06 11.03 -24.42
C ASP A 187 12.90 12.12 -25.48
N ASN A 188 12.92 11.76 -26.76
CA ASN A 188 12.72 12.70 -27.88
C ASN A 188 11.34 13.40 -27.86
N ASN A 189 10.36 12.79 -27.20
CA ASN A 189 8.99 13.30 -27.10
C ASN A 189 8.70 13.94 -25.72
N LEU A 190 9.70 14.07 -24.84
CA LEU A 190 9.52 14.65 -23.51
C LEU A 190 9.00 16.09 -23.58
N ALA A 191 9.63 16.96 -24.39
CA ALA A 191 9.25 18.36 -24.48
C ALA A 191 7.81 18.57 -24.96
N PRO A 192 7.33 17.95 -26.06
CA PRO A 192 5.93 18.04 -26.44
C PRO A 192 4.99 17.41 -25.40
N SER A 193 5.39 16.36 -24.70
CA SER A 193 4.59 15.75 -23.65
C SER A 193 4.44 16.67 -22.43
N ILE A 194 5.49 17.38 -22.03
CA ILE A 194 5.44 18.38 -20.95
C ILE A 194 4.53 19.55 -21.36
N ARG A 195 4.55 20.00 -22.64
CA ARG A 195 3.64 21.06 -23.10
C ARG A 195 2.17 20.65 -22.96
N LEU A 196 1.83 19.41 -23.33
CA LEU A 196 0.47 18.88 -23.13
C LEU A 196 0.10 18.79 -21.64
N LEU A 197 1.03 18.33 -20.79
CA LEU A 197 0.82 18.30 -19.36
C LEU A 197 0.62 19.72 -18.79
N THR A 198 1.43 20.68 -19.21
CA THR A 198 1.31 22.08 -18.74
C THR A 198 -0.06 22.67 -19.11
N ASP A 199 -0.53 22.44 -20.35
CA ASP A 199 -1.88 22.87 -20.76
C ASP A 199 -2.97 22.21 -19.90
N LEU A 200 -2.84 20.91 -19.62
CA LEU A 200 -3.75 20.20 -18.72
C LEU A 200 -3.78 20.79 -17.30
N LEU A 201 -2.62 21.10 -16.74
CA LEU A 201 -2.50 21.67 -15.39
C LEU A 201 -3.09 23.08 -15.29
N GLN A 202 -2.82 23.91 -16.30
CA GLN A 202 -3.27 25.31 -16.31
C GLN A 202 -4.74 25.45 -16.72
N HIS A 203 -5.22 24.62 -17.64
CA HIS A 203 -6.54 24.73 -18.26
C HIS A 203 -7.32 23.41 -18.21
N PRO A 204 -7.44 22.76 -17.04
CA PRO A 204 -8.14 21.47 -16.94
C PRO A 204 -9.61 21.64 -17.30
N LYS A 205 -10.14 20.69 -18.06
CA LYS A 205 -11.56 20.61 -18.37
C LYS A 205 -12.06 19.19 -18.19
N THR A 206 -13.18 19.07 -17.47
CA THR A 206 -13.95 17.84 -17.37
C THR A 206 -15.38 18.08 -17.82
N ASP A 207 -16.23 17.07 -17.75
CA ASP A 207 -17.59 17.16 -18.24
C ASP A 207 -18.64 16.70 -17.20
N LYS A 208 -19.92 17.00 -17.51
CA LYS A 208 -21.05 16.59 -16.66
C LYS A 208 -21.17 15.08 -16.52
N LYS A 209 -20.67 14.30 -17.51
CA LYS A 209 -20.72 12.85 -17.50
C LYS A 209 -19.79 12.29 -16.43
N PHE A 210 -18.58 12.84 -16.30
CA PHE A 210 -17.67 12.48 -15.20
C PHE A 210 -18.31 12.75 -13.84
N VAL A 211 -18.82 13.98 -13.63
CA VAL A 211 -19.43 14.36 -12.36
C VAL A 211 -20.61 13.43 -12.01
N ALA A 212 -21.44 13.07 -13.01
CA ALA A 212 -22.53 12.13 -12.80
C ALA A 212 -22.03 10.72 -12.45
N THR A 213 -20.96 10.24 -13.12
CA THR A 213 -20.33 8.94 -12.83
C THR A 213 -19.74 8.92 -11.44
N MET A 214 -18.95 9.93 -11.07
CA MET A 214 -18.34 10.07 -9.75
C MET A 214 -19.42 10.04 -8.62
N LYS A 215 -20.52 10.78 -8.79
CA LYS A 215 -21.64 10.78 -7.83
C LYS A 215 -22.32 9.41 -7.72
N LYS A 216 -22.42 8.69 -8.83
CA LYS A 216 -22.99 7.33 -8.86
C LYS A 216 -22.06 6.35 -8.14
N ASP A 217 -20.77 6.41 -8.42
CA ASP A 217 -19.79 5.49 -7.86
C ASP A 217 -19.59 5.71 -6.37
N ALA A 218 -19.61 6.96 -5.90
CA ALA A 218 -19.60 7.28 -4.48
C ALA A 218 -20.82 6.69 -3.74
N ARG A 219 -22.03 6.78 -4.34
CA ARG A 219 -23.22 6.14 -3.75
C ARG A 219 -23.12 4.62 -3.72
N LEU A 220 -22.53 4.04 -4.76
CA LEU A 220 -22.30 2.59 -4.79
C LEU A 220 -21.27 2.19 -3.75
N GLY A 221 -20.16 2.93 -3.62
CA GLY A 221 -19.15 2.73 -2.58
C GLY A 221 -19.76 2.77 -1.19
N ASP A 222 -20.50 3.81 -0.87
CA ASP A 222 -21.22 3.94 0.40
C ASP A 222 -22.20 2.78 0.67
N LYS A 223 -22.96 2.35 -0.35
CA LYS A 223 -23.88 1.21 -0.26
C LYS A 223 -23.14 -0.11 -0.05
N PHE A 224 -21.97 -0.27 -0.67
CA PHE A 224 -21.21 -1.51 -0.61
C PHE A 224 -20.23 -1.58 0.57
N PHE A 225 -19.84 -0.46 1.16
CA PHE A 225 -18.97 -0.42 2.33
C PHE A 225 -19.42 -1.40 3.43
N GLY A 226 -20.69 -1.36 3.83
CA GLY A 226 -21.23 -2.25 4.86
C GLY A 226 -21.26 -3.74 4.47
N LYS A 227 -20.88 -4.11 3.24
CA LYS A 227 -20.77 -5.50 2.76
C LYS A 227 -19.32 -5.96 2.60
N ASP A 228 -18.40 -5.04 2.60
CA ASP A 228 -16.97 -5.29 2.47
C ASP A 228 -16.33 -5.39 3.85
N MET A 229 -15.98 -6.62 4.24
CA MET A 229 -15.40 -6.91 5.54
C MET A 229 -14.01 -6.30 5.71
N GLU A 230 -13.24 -6.21 4.63
CA GLU A 230 -11.90 -5.63 4.65
C GLU A 230 -11.97 -4.10 4.81
N ALA A 231 -12.85 -3.42 4.06
CA ALA A 231 -13.07 -1.99 4.21
C ALA A 231 -13.54 -1.62 5.64
N ILE A 232 -14.45 -2.42 6.21
CA ILE A 232 -14.88 -2.24 7.61
C ILE A 232 -13.71 -2.44 8.57
N HIS A 233 -12.91 -3.49 8.36
CA HIS A 233 -11.75 -3.79 9.20
C HIS A 233 -10.76 -2.62 9.20
N GLU A 234 -10.35 -2.14 8.03
CA GLU A 234 -9.45 -1.00 7.89
C GLU A 234 -10.00 0.26 8.60
N ALA A 235 -11.26 0.59 8.36
CA ALA A 235 -11.90 1.75 8.96
C ALA A 235 -12.02 1.65 10.51
N VAL A 236 -12.28 0.45 11.03
CA VAL A 236 -12.31 0.21 12.49
C VAL A 236 -10.92 0.38 13.11
N LEU A 237 -9.87 -0.17 12.49
CA LEU A 237 -8.50 0.00 12.98
C LEU A 237 -8.08 1.48 12.97
N ASP A 238 -8.36 2.18 11.88
CA ASP A 238 -8.08 3.61 11.75
C ASP A 238 -8.81 4.42 12.83
N LYS A 239 -10.10 4.12 13.07
CA LYS A 239 -10.88 4.78 14.11
C LYS A 239 -10.35 4.52 15.51
N ILE A 240 -9.95 3.31 15.82
CA ILE A 240 -9.34 2.97 17.12
C ILE A 240 -8.02 3.72 17.28
N ALA A 241 -7.17 3.72 16.24
CA ALA A 241 -5.83 4.32 16.32
C ALA A 241 -5.86 5.85 16.30
N MET A 242 -6.71 6.47 15.49
CA MET A 242 -6.64 7.91 15.19
C MET A 242 -7.89 8.69 15.63
N GLY A 243 -8.95 8.02 16.07
CA GLY A 243 -10.21 8.66 16.46
C GLY A 243 -10.87 9.39 15.28
N ASP A 244 -11.20 10.67 15.47
CA ASP A 244 -11.85 11.46 14.41
C ASP A 244 -10.91 11.88 13.29
N LYS A 245 -9.61 11.65 13.44
CA LYS A 245 -8.60 11.83 12.38
C LYS A 245 -8.39 10.56 11.54
N ALA A 246 -9.20 9.51 11.73
CA ALA A 246 -9.16 8.32 10.88
C ALA A 246 -9.29 8.70 9.38
N PHE A 247 -8.49 8.05 8.53
CA PHE A 247 -8.40 8.42 7.10
C PHE A 247 -9.76 8.38 6.40
N GLU A 248 -10.54 7.35 6.68
CA GLU A 248 -11.89 7.21 6.09
C GLU A 248 -12.81 8.38 6.47
N LEU A 249 -12.68 8.92 7.68
CA LEU A 249 -13.47 10.04 8.16
C LEU A 249 -13.03 11.41 7.62
N GLN A 250 -11.87 11.48 6.94
CA GLN A 250 -11.42 12.70 6.26
C GLN A 250 -12.03 12.85 4.86
N ASN A 251 -12.61 11.80 4.31
CA ASN A 251 -13.23 11.83 2.98
C ASN A 251 -14.44 12.78 2.92
N MET A 252 -14.72 13.30 1.74
CA MET A 252 -15.91 14.11 1.49
C MET A 252 -17.17 13.24 1.65
N PRO A 253 -18.10 13.61 2.53
CA PRO A 253 -19.35 12.85 2.69
C PRO A 253 -20.15 12.79 1.40
N THR A 254 -20.82 11.67 1.14
CA THR A 254 -21.70 11.52 -0.03
C THR A 254 -22.77 12.61 -0.14
N SER A 255 -23.22 13.18 0.97
CA SER A 255 -24.18 14.31 1.01
C SER A 255 -23.61 15.61 0.43
N GLU A 256 -22.33 15.91 0.67
CA GLU A 256 -21.63 17.07 0.11
C GLU A 256 -21.30 16.81 -1.37
N LEU A 257 -20.79 15.62 -1.68
CA LEU A 257 -20.40 15.20 -3.03
C LEU A 257 -21.55 15.30 -4.03
N LYS A 258 -22.80 15.05 -3.61
CA LYS A 258 -24.00 15.23 -4.45
C LYS A 258 -24.16 16.65 -4.99
N ARG A 259 -23.62 17.68 -4.32
CA ARG A 259 -23.77 19.09 -4.67
C ARG A 259 -22.73 19.57 -5.68
N LEU A 260 -21.60 18.88 -5.80
CA LEU A 260 -20.49 19.30 -6.67
C LEU A 260 -20.93 19.43 -8.13
N GLN A 261 -20.39 20.45 -8.79
CA GLN A 261 -20.56 20.75 -10.20
C GLN A 261 -19.22 20.59 -10.92
N VAL A 262 -19.21 20.72 -12.23
CA VAL A 262 -17.99 20.64 -13.05
C VAL A 262 -16.93 21.65 -12.58
N ALA A 263 -17.34 22.89 -12.33
CA ALA A 263 -16.42 23.94 -11.87
C ALA A 263 -15.77 23.64 -10.51
N ASP A 264 -16.50 22.98 -9.60
CA ASP A 264 -15.96 22.58 -8.30
C ASP A 264 -14.85 21.53 -8.46
N ILE A 265 -15.04 20.55 -9.36
CA ILE A 265 -14.03 19.51 -9.65
C ILE A 265 -12.78 20.11 -10.30
N GLU A 266 -12.97 21.01 -11.28
CA GLU A 266 -11.85 21.74 -11.91
C GLU A 266 -11.11 22.62 -10.87
N GLY A 267 -11.85 23.23 -9.93
CA GLY A 267 -11.29 23.98 -8.81
C GLY A 267 -10.48 23.11 -7.86
N LEU A 268 -11.00 21.95 -7.46
CA LEU A 268 -10.27 20.99 -6.61
C LEU A 268 -8.97 20.49 -7.26
N PHE A 269 -9.01 20.23 -8.57
CA PHE A 269 -7.81 19.83 -9.31
C PHE A 269 -6.75 20.94 -9.32
N LYS A 270 -7.16 22.21 -9.47
CA LYS A 270 -6.24 23.36 -9.37
C LYS A 270 -5.74 23.57 -7.95
N ALA A 271 -6.61 23.47 -6.95
CA ALA A 271 -6.23 23.60 -5.55
C ALA A 271 -5.20 22.57 -5.13
N ALA A 272 -5.28 21.35 -5.65
CA ALA A 272 -4.31 20.30 -5.39
C ALA A 272 -2.86 20.65 -5.83
N GLN A 273 -2.69 21.64 -6.70
CA GLN A 273 -1.38 22.07 -7.21
C GLN A 273 -0.67 23.11 -6.32
N THR A 274 -1.33 23.58 -5.26
CA THR A 274 -0.76 24.60 -4.35
C THR A 274 0.18 24.04 -3.28
N GLY A 275 0.27 22.72 -3.16
CA GLY A 275 1.17 22.05 -2.21
C GLY A 275 2.64 22.10 -2.63
N LYS A 276 3.54 21.73 -1.70
CA LYS A 276 4.96 21.53 -2.00
C LYS A 276 5.11 20.55 -3.16
N LEU A 277 5.92 20.92 -4.16
CA LEU A 277 6.12 20.10 -5.36
C LEU A 277 7.45 19.34 -5.28
N THR A 278 7.40 18.03 -5.42
CA THR A 278 8.58 17.22 -5.76
C THR A 278 8.46 16.69 -7.18
N VAL A 279 9.52 16.87 -7.96
CA VAL A 279 9.62 16.36 -9.32
C VAL A 279 10.65 15.25 -9.35
N SER A 280 10.26 14.08 -9.78
CA SER A 280 11.15 12.92 -9.91
C SER A 280 11.30 12.56 -11.38
N TYR A 281 12.54 12.48 -11.86
CA TYR A 281 12.83 12.20 -13.26
C TYR A 281 13.88 11.10 -13.42
N SER A 282 13.59 10.16 -14.29
CA SER A 282 14.57 9.18 -14.80
C SER A 282 14.52 9.21 -16.33
N GLY A 283 15.65 9.58 -16.96
CA GLY A 283 15.76 9.72 -18.41
C GLY A 283 17.12 10.30 -18.80
N ASN A 284 17.28 10.68 -20.07
CA ASN A 284 18.57 11.11 -20.63
C ASN A 284 18.64 12.62 -20.92
N ILE A 285 17.58 13.37 -20.58
CA ILE A 285 17.60 14.85 -20.73
C ILE A 285 18.36 15.48 -19.57
N ALA A 286 19.21 16.45 -19.87
CA ALA A 286 19.96 17.19 -18.84
C ALA A 286 19.02 17.93 -17.89
N ALA A 287 19.37 17.96 -16.59
CA ALA A 287 18.55 18.54 -15.54
C ALA A 287 18.23 20.04 -15.80
N ASP A 288 19.16 20.81 -16.40
CA ASP A 288 18.93 22.21 -16.76
C ASP A 288 17.88 22.37 -17.85
N SER A 289 17.94 21.53 -18.89
CA SER A 289 16.95 21.52 -19.96
C SER A 289 15.57 21.13 -19.42
N LEU A 290 15.52 20.13 -18.56
CA LEU A 290 14.28 19.69 -17.91
C LEU A 290 13.71 20.80 -17.02
N ALA A 291 14.53 21.45 -16.20
CA ALA A 291 14.11 22.58 -15.36
C ALA A 291 13.49 23.70 -16.18
N ASN A 292 14.11 24.05 -17.33
CA ASN A 292 13.56 25.06 -18.24
C ASN A 292 12.19 24.65 -18.83
N LEU A 293 12.02 23.38 -19.19
CA LEU A 293 10.73 22.87 -19.70
C LEU A 293 9.64 22.90 -18.62
N LEU A 294 9.99 22.75 -17.36
CA LEU A 294 9.06 22.69 -16.23
C LEU A 294 8.75 24.07 -15.62
N LYS A 295 9.45 25.14 -16.00
CA LYS A 295 9.21 26.51 -15.47
C LYS A 295 7.73 26.89 -15.36
N PRO A 296 6.87 26.67 -16.39
CA PRO A 296 5.47 27.06 -16.30
C PRO A 296 4.67 26.34 -15.20
N VAL A 297 5.22 25.26 -14.64
CA VAL A 297 4.60 24.48 -13.58
C VAL A 297 5.26 24.72 -12.22
N THR A 298 6.53 25.12 -12.19
CA THR A 298 7.34 25.17 -10.97
C THR A 298 7.48 26.55 -10.36
N GLU A 299 7.24 27.62 -11.09
CA GLU A 299 7.42 29.02 -10.67
C GLU A 299 6.23 29.62 -9.91
N ASP A 300 5.38 28.77 -9.28
CA ASP A 300 4.28 29.26 -8.44
C ASP A 300 4.81 29.66 -7.06
N GLU A 301 4.79 30.98 -6.76
CA GLU A 301 5.26 31.55 -5.49
C GLU A 301 4.32 31.26 -4.30
N ASN A 302 3.10 30.79 -4.55
CA ASN A 302 2.10 30.55 -3.51
C ASN A 302 2.11 29.12 -2.95
N ARG A 303 3.12 28.31 -3.28
CA ARG A 303 3.22 26.94 -2.78
C ARG A 303 3.39 26.88 -1.27
N GLN A 304 2.61 26.02 -0.67
CA GLN A 304 2.64 25.79 0.77
C GLN A 304 3.69 24.74 1.12
N ASP A 305 4.32 24.91 2.29
CA ASP A 305 5.21 23.89 2.84
C ASP A 305 4.41 22.65 3.29
N TYR A 306 5.06 21.50 3.28
CA TYR A 306 4.44 20.23 3.67
C TYR A 306 5.12 19.62 4.89
N LYS A 307 4.34 19.37 5.95
CA LYS A 307 4.80 18.80 7.23
C LYS A 307 4.21 17.41 7.53
N GLY A 308 3.63 16.79 6.53
CA GLY A 308 2.95 15.50 6.66
C GLY A 308 1.59 15.57 7.37
N TYR A 309 0.80 14.54 7.18
CA TYR A 309 -0.48 14.40 7.89
C TYR A 309 -0.22 14.32 9.40
N ASP A 310 -0.92 15.13 10.17
CA ASP A 310 -0.69 15.27 11.61
C ASP A 310 -1.74 14.52 12.41
N TYR A 311 -1.37 13.36 12.92
CA TYR A 311 -2.17 12.57 13.85
C TYR A 311 -1.34 12.09 15.04
N GLU A 312 -2.03 11.79 16.12
CA GLU A 312 -1.48 11.08 17.27
C GLU A 312 -2.33 9.85 17.53
N VAL A 313 -1.65 8.74 17.80
CA VAL A 313 -2.36 7.51 18.15
C VAL A 313 -3.07 7.66 19.48
N LYS A 314 -4.32 7.24 19.52
CA LYS A 314 -5.16 7.29 20.72
C LYS A 314 -4.73 6.22 21.70
N ARG A 315 -4.46 6.63 22.94
CA ARG A 315 -4.21 5.72 24.06
C ARG A 315 -5.50 5.62 24.88
N PRO A 316 -6.19 4.49 24.91
CA PRO A 316 -7.34 4.30 25.79
C PRO A 316 -6.90 4.42 27.26
N GLU A 317 -7.68 5.13 28.07
CA GLU A 317 -7.43 5.28 29.53
C GLU A 317 -7.51 3.94 30.27
N LYS A 318 -8.36 3.06 29.78
CA LYS A 318 -8.60 1.71 30.32
C LYS A 318 -8.68 0.71 29.18
N PRO A 319 -8.40 -0.59 29.45
CA PRO A 319 -8.66 -1.64 28.49
C PRO A 319 -10.08 -1.54 27.94
N THR A 320 -10.21 -1.34 26.63
CA THR A 320 -11.47 -1.09 25.94
C THR A 320 -11.74 -2.21 24.94
N ILE A 321 -12.99 -2.62 24.83
CA ILE A 321 -13.45 -3.60 23.85
C ILE A 321 -14.20 -2.84 22.75
N TYR A 322 -13.67 -2.85 21.55
CA TYR A 322 -14.29 -2.24 20.37
C TYR A 322 -15.04 -3.30 19.57
N LEU A 323 -16.29 -3.05 19.30
CA LEU A 323 -17.17 -3.97 18.60
C LEU A 323 -17.74 -3.34 17.34
N TYR A 324 -17.88 -4.13 16.28
CA TYR A 324 -18.65 -3.76 15.10
C TYR A 324 -19.53 -4.92 14.68
N ASP A 325 -20.88 -4.73 14.70
CA ASP A 325 -21.84 -5.77 14.32
C ASP A 325 -21.97 -5.89 12.81
N LYS A 326 -21.63 -7.06 12.31
CA LYS A 326 -21.84 -7.50 10.94
C LYS A 326 -22.68 -8.77 10.97
N ALA A 327 -23.99 -8.59 11.15
CA ALA A 327 -24.94 -9.70 11.45
C ALA A 327 -24.96 -10.84 10.42
N ASP A 328 -24.61 -10.57 9.15
CA ASP A 328 -24.53 -11.58 8.07
C ASP A 328 -23.13 -12.16 7.88
N ALA A 329 -22.15 -11.77 8.71
CA ALA A 329 -20.79 -12.30 8.63
C ALA A 329 -20.73 -13.75 9.11
N ARG A 330 -20.04 -14.59 8.35
CA ARG A 330 -19.73 -15.99 8.71
C ARG A 330 -18.37 -16.11 9.38
N GLN A 331 -17.54 -15.12 9.20
CA GLN A 331 -16.23 -15.00 9.81
C GLN A 331 -16.22 -13.76 10.71
N ALA A 332 -15.35 -13.77 11.70
CA ALA A 332 -15.05 -12.62 12.53
C ALA A 332 -13.59 -12.22 12.31
N ILE A 333 -13.31 -10.92 12.40
CA ILE A 333 -11.95 -10.41 12.55
C ILE A 333 -11.80 -9.98 14.00
N VAL A 334 -10.78 -10.51 14.65
CA VAL A 334 -10.49 -10.23 16.07
C VAL A 334 -9.04 -9.80 16.25
N GLY A 335 -8.77 -9.06 17.29
CA GLY A 335 -7.40 -8.69 17.59
C GLY A 335 -7.25 -7.77 18.78
N THR A 336 -6.03 -7.28 18.94
CA THR A 336 -5.65 -6.40 20.05
C THR A 336 -5.10 -5.08 19.52
N TYR A 337 -5.20 -4.04 20.32
CA TYR A 337 -4.58 -2.75 20.13
C TYR A 337 -3.74 -2.36 21.33
N THR A 338 -2.51 -1.96 21.09
CA THR A 338 -1.55 -1.52 22.10
C THR A 338 -0.85 -0.26 21.64
N VAL A 339 -0.64 0.68 22.55
CA VAL A 339 0.18 1.87 22.27
C VAL A 339 1.57 1.64 22.83
N LEU A 340 2.55 1.60 21.94
CA LEU A 340 3.95 1.34 22.23
C LEU A 340 4.76 2.65 22.26
N PRO A 341 5.96 2.64 22.88
CA PRO A 341 6.86 3.79 22.89
C PRO A 341 7.22 4.29 21.49
N PRO A 342 7.70 5.53 21.38
CA PRO A 342 8.22 6.09 20.13
C PRO A 342 9.37 5.26 19.54
N LEU A 343 9.44 5.23 18.21
CA LEU A 343 10.58 4.68 17.46
C LEU A 343 11.49 5.84 16.99
N ASP A 344 11.97 6.62 17.95
CA ASP A 344 12.71 7.88 17.74
C ASP A 344 14.19 7.68 17.46
N THR A 345 14.71 6.46 17.60
CA THR A 345 16.07 6.07 17.20
C THR A 345 16.05 4.84 16.29
N GLU A 346 17.11 4.69 15.50
CA GLU A 346 17.28 3.54 14.61
C GLU A 346 17.38 2.21 15.38
N GLU A 347 17.93 2.21 16.61
CA GLU A 347 17.99 1.02 17.48
C GLU A 347 16.58 0.59 17.92
N LYS A 348 15.73 1.53 18.33
CA LYS A 348 14.35 1.21 18.72
C LYS A 348 13.54 0.74 17.51
N GLU A 349 13.76 1.35 16.34
CA GLU A 349 13.15 0.91 15.08
C GLU A 349 13.60 -0.51 14.71
N ALA A 350 14.88 -0.84 14.89
CA ALA A 350 15.43 -2.17 14.64
C ALA A 350 14.86 -3.21 15.61
N LEU A 351 14.81 -2.92 16.89
CA LEU A 351 14.24 -3.81 17.92
C LEU A 351 12.77 -4.12 17.64
N PHE A 352 11.97 -3.10 17.36
CA PHE A 352 10.57 -3.27 16.99
C PHE A 352 10.41 -4.07 15.70
N THR A 353 11.23 -3.79 14.67
CA THR A 353 11.17 -4.47 13.37
C THR A 353 11.48 -5.96 13.50
N ILE A 354 12.55 -6.33 14.23
CA ILE A 354 12.93 -7.72 14.44
C ILE A 354 11.87 -8.44 15.28
N TRP A 355 11.41 -7.84 16.37
CA TRP A 355 10.33 -8.39 17.19
C TRP A 355 9.06 -8.62 16.35
N ARG A 356 8.62 -7.63 15.56
CA ARG A 356 7.44 -7.75 14.71
C ARG A 356 7.61 -8.84 13.66
N ASN A 357 8.79 -8.97 13.05
CA ASN A 357 9.07 -10.03 12.09
C ASN A 357 9.00 -11.41 12.76
N TYR A 358 9.50 -11.52 13.95
CA TYR A 358 9.42 -12.75 14.75
C TYR A 358 8.00 -13.08 15.14
N PHE A 359 7.27 -12.11 15.67
CA PHE A 359 5.95 -12.33 16.26
C PHE A 359 4.82 -12.40 15.22
N SER A 360 4.74 -11.46 14.24
CA SER A 360 3.49 -11.21 13.52
C SER A 360 3.61 -10.67 12.10
N ASN A 361 4.71 -10.89 11.40
CA ASN A 361 4.87 -10.38 10.03
C ASN A 361 3.98 -11.09 8.98
N GLY A 362 3.13 -12.03 9.39
CA GLY A 362 2.26 -12.81 8.49
C GLY A 362 2.98 -13.91 7.71
N SER A 363 4.28 -14.12 7.93
CA SER A 363 5.01 -15.25 7.35
C SER A 363 4.74 -16.56 8.09
N LEU A 364 4.96 -17.68 7.42
CA LEU A 364 4.79 -19.03 7.97
C LEU A 364 5.61 -19.26 9.25
N ASN A 365 6.73 -18.58 9.41
CA ASN A 365 7.63 -18.74 10.54
C ASN A 365 7.34 -17.79 11.71
N SER A 366 6.36 -16.86 11.56
CA SER A 366 6.02 -15.98 12.68
C SER A 366 5.24 -16.73 13.76
N VAL A 367 5.50 -16.39 15.02
CA VAL A 367 4.85 -17.01 16.20
C VAL A 367 3.33 -17.00 16.04
N LEU A 368 2.77 -15.87 15.70
CA LEU A 368 1.31 -15.71 15.57
C LEU A 368 0.73 -16.64 14.50
N PHE A 369 1.38 -16.74 13.34
CA PHE A 369 0.92 -17.59 12.25
C PHE A 369 1.02 -19.07 12.61
N ARG A 370 2.18 -19.50 13.12
CA ARG A 370 2.40 -20.89 13.57
C ARG A 370 1.39 -21.33 14.61
N GLU A 371 1.21 -20.53 15.65
CA GLU A 371 0.37 -20.90 16.79
C GLU A 371 -1.13 -20.87 16.46
N LEU A 372 -1.60 -19.89 15.67
CA LEU A 372 -3.02 -19.76 15.34
C LEU A 372 -3.43 -20.63 14.16
N ARG A 373 -2.59 -20.71 13.13
CA ARG A 373 -2.94 -21.39 11.88
C ARG A 373 -2.42 -22.81 11.83
N ASP A 374 -1.10 -22.99 11.91
CA ASP A 374 -0.50 -24.29 11.61
C ASP A 374 -0.79 -25.32 12.70
N LEU A 375 -0.67 -24.93 13.97
CA LEU A 375 -0.85 -25.84 15.08
C LEU A 375 -2.34 -26.02 15.48
N ARG A 376 -3.19 -25.00 15.29
CA ARG A 376 -4.57 -25.04 15.82
C ARG A 376 -5.65 -24.85 14.76
N SER A 377 -5.29 -24.51 13.53
CA SER A 377 -6.26 -24.29 12.42
C SER A 377 -7.41 -23.33 12.79
N LEU A 378 -7.11 -22.33 13.60
CA LEU A 378 -8.09 -21.35 14.06
C LEU A 378 -8.35 -20.26 13.02
N VAL A 379 -7.33 -19.92 12.21
CA VAL A 379 -7.35 -18.77 11.32
C VAL A 379 -6.84 -19.15 9.93
N TYR A 380 -7.23 -18.38 8.93
CA TYR A 380 -6.59 -18.44 7.60
C TYR A 380 -5.51 -17.36 7.46
N THR A 381 -5.80 -16.15 7.95
CA THR A 381 -4.90 -15.00 7.94
C THR A 381 -4.75 -14.44 9.33
N CYS A 382 -3.54 -14.06 9.68
CA CYS A 382 -3.23 -13.29 10.89
C CYS A 382 -1.96 -12.47 10.66
N GLY A 383 -1.80 -11.41 11.43
CA GLY A 383 -0.61 -10.56 11.34
C GLY A 383 -0.64 -9.38 12.29
N GLY A 384 0.40 -8.55 12.19
CA GLY A 384 0.52 -7.31 12.94
C GLY A 384 0.60 -6.08 12.04
N ARG A 385 -0.03 -5.00 12.47
CA ARG A 385 0.00 -3.70 11.80
C ARG A 385 0.42 -2.60 12.76
N ALA A 386 1.32 -1.73 12.32
CA ALA A 386 1.77 -0.59 13.11
C ALA A 386 1.32 0.74 12.47
N TYR A 387 0.88 1.66 13.32
CA TYR A 387 0.63 3.06 12.99
C TYR A 387 1.83 3.86 13.48
N THR A 388 2.75 4.16 12.57
CA THR A 388 4.01 4.85 12.83
C THR A 388 4.04 6.21 12.17
N GLN A 389 4.85 7.13 12.72
CA GLN A 389 5.10 8.42 12.08
C GLN A 389 6.20 8.27 11.02
N TRP A 390 5.94 8.76 9.81
CA TRP A 390 6.91 8.74 8.72
C TRP A 390 7.93 9.86 8.82
N PHE A 391 7.48 11.06 9.18
CA PHE A 391 8.35 12.22 9.34
C PHE A 391 9.29 12.05 10.53
N LYS A 392 10.60 12.22 10.27
CA LYS A 392 11.66 12.08 11.27
C LYS A 392 11.40 12.96 12.50
N ALA A 393 10.95 14.20 12.29
CA ALA A 393 10.62 15.13 13.36
C ALA A 393 9.44 14.69 14.27
N LYS A 394 8.62 13.73 13.83
CA LYS A 394 7.46 13.23 14.58
C LYS A 394 7.69 11.83 15.15
N LYS A 395 8.84 11.21 14.91
CA LYS A 395 9.16 9.85 15.41
C LYS A 395 9.25 9.75 16.93
N ASN A 396 9.32 10.87 17.64
CA ASN A 396 9.23 10.96 19.10
C ASN A 396 7.81 10.72 19.65
N ARG A 397 6.81 10.49 18.78
CA ARG A 397 5.44 10.17 19.19
C ARG A 397 5.26 8.67 19.37
N PRO A 398 4.39 8.26 20.31
CA PRO A 398 4.01 6.85 20.46
C PRO A 398 3.47 6.25 19.17
N ILE A 399 3.59 4.93 19.02
CA ILE A 399 3.05 4.19 17.90
C ILE A 399 1.86 3.32 18.34
N GLY A 400 0.90 3.11 17.45
CA GLY A 400 -0.18 2.16 17.64
C GLY A 400 0.18 0.81 17.02
N TYR A 401 -0.06 -0.28 17.73
CA TYR A 401 0.19 -1.62 17.22
C TYR A 401 -1.04 -2.50 17.36
N PHE A 402 -1.42 -3.12 16.25
CA PHE A 402 -2.51 -4.10 16.18
C PHE A 402 -1.97 -5.49 15.92
N THR A 403 -2.56 -6.49 16.58
CA THR A 403 -2.59 -7.85 16.07
C THR A 403 -3.98 -8.13 15.50
N THR A 404 -4.06 -8.81 14.38
CA THR A 404 -5.34 -9.13 13.72
C THR A 404 -5.38 -10.59 13.30
N ALA A 405 -6.57 -11.19 13.34
CA ALA A 405 -6.78 -12.55 12.85
C ALA A 405 -8.20 -12.74 12.32
N GLY A 406 -8.32 -13.32 11.13
CA GLY A 406 -9.58 -13.73 10.52
C GLY A 406 -9.94 -15.16 10.92
N THR A 407 -11.05 -15.37 11.62
CA THR A 407 -11.46 -16.65 12.19
C THR A 407 -12.94 -16.96 11.95
N GLN A 408 -13.39 -18.16 12.26
CA GLN A 408 -14.82 -18.47 12.33
C GLN A 408 -15.46 -17.77 13.53
N THR A 409 -16.72 -17.34 13.40
CA THR A 409 -17.39 -16.56 14.44
C THR A 409 -17.46 -17.30 15.78
N ASP A 410 -17.70 -18.60 15.76
CA ASP A 410 -17.74 -19.46 16.95
C ASP A 410 -16.37 -19.68 17.61
N LYS A 411 -15.28 -19.39 16.90
CA LYS A 411 -13.89 -19.46 17.41
C LYS A 411 -13.32 -18.10 17.78
N ALA A 412 -14.08 -17.02 17.62
CA ALA A 412 -13.60 -15.64 17.81
C ALA A 412 -12.97 -15.43 19.19
N LEU A 413 -13.64 -15.84 20.27
CA LEU A 413 -13.13 -15.67 21.63
C LEU A 413 -11.92 -16.56 21.94
N THR A 414 -11.90 -17.78 21.41
CA THR A 414 -10.73 -18.68 21.54
C THR A 414 -9.51 -18.09 20.84
N THR A 415 -9.71 -17.56 19.63
CA THR A 415 -8.64 -16.91 18.88
C THR A 415 -8.12 -15.66 19.58
N LEU A 416 -9.03 -14.81 20.08
CA LEU A 416 -8.66 -13.61 20.83
C LEU A 416 -7.89 -13.94 22.10
N SER A 417 -8.34 -14.95 22.84
CA SER A 417 -7.66 -15.44 24.04
C SER A 417 -6.24 -15.93 23.77
N LEU A 418 -6.06 -16.64 22.66
CA LEU A 418 -4.74 -17.14 22.29
C LEU A 418 -3.81 -16.01 21.86
N ILE A 419 -4.30 -15.01 21.09
CA ILE A 419 -3.52 -13.81 20.76
C ILE A 419 -3.03 -13.12 22.03
N ASP A 420 -3.92 -12.92 23.00
CA ASP A 420 -3.57 -12.25 24.26
C ASP A 420 -2.55 -13.06 25.06
N SER A 421 -2.71 -14.38 25.14
CA SER A 421 -1.74 -15.28 25.77
C SER A 421 -0.38 -15.24 25.08
N LEU A 422 -0.32 -15.25 23.75
CA LEU A 422 0.92 -15.18 22.98
C LEU A 422 1.64 -13.82 23.14
N LEU A 423 0.90 -12.73 23.33
CA LEU A 423 1.48 -11.42 23.64
C LEU A 423 2.00 -11.34 25.08
N THR A 424 1.40 -12.08 26.00
CA THR A 424 1.77 -12.10 27.42
C THR A 424 2.89 -13.10 27.70
N ASP A 425 2.86 -14.24 27.04
CA ASP A 425 3.84 -15.33 27.20
C ASP A 425 4.27 -15.81 25.81
N MET A 426 5.07 -14.99 25.15
CA MET A 426 5.55 -15.27 23.80
C MET A 426 6.59 -16.40 23.86
N PRO A 427 6.39 -17.51 23.12
CA PRO A 427 7.43 -18.53 23.00
C PRO A 427 8.69 -17.91 22.38
N ILE A 428 9.84 -18.18 22.96
CA ILE A 428 11.12 -17.63 22.53
C ILE A 428 11.99 -18.76 21.97
N ASP A 429 12.38 -18.61 20.71
CA ASP A 429 13.36 -19.46 20.03
C ASP A 429 14.48 -18.58 19.46
N ALA A 430 15.72 -18.86 19.86
CA ALA A 430 16.88 -18.06 19.50
C ALA A 430 17.20 -18.14 17.99
N HIS A 431 16.97 -19.29 17.35
CA HIS A 431 17.19 -19.48 15.93
C HIS A 431 16.16 -18.72 15.10
N ASP A 432 14.88 -18.78 15.48
CA ASP A 432 13.80 -18.07 14.80
C ASP A 432 13.94 -16.54 14.96
N LEU A 433 14.43 -16.05 16.10
CA LEU A 433 14.78 -14.64 16.29
C LEU A 433 15.92 -14.21 15.35
N GLN A 434 16.93 -15.03 15.17
CA GLN A 434 18.02 -14.78 14.24
C GLN A 434 17.50 -14.77 12.78
N ASN A 435 16.59 -15.69 12.44
CA ASN A 435 15.93 -15.71 11.13
C ASN A 435 15.09 -14.44 10.90
N ALA A 436 14.41 -13.92 11.93
CA ALA A 436 13.65 -12.68 11.86
C ALA A 436 14.56 -11.46 11.62
N GLN A 437 15.72 -11.41 12.25
CA GLN A 437 16.75 -10.40 12.00
C GLN A 437 17.29 -10.49 10.56
N GLN A 438 17.62 -11.70 10.10
CA GLN A 438 18.08 -11.92 8.71
C GLN A 438 16.99 -11.53 7.70
N SER A 439 15.72 -11.83 8.00
CA SER A 439 14.58 -11.40 7.18
C SER A 439 14.47 -9.88 7.10
N ALA A 440 14.70 -9.15 8.20
CA ALA A 440 14.73 -7.69 8.20
C ALA A 440 15.85 -7.15 7.27
N MET A 441 17.05 -7.75 7.33
CA MET A 441 18.15 -7.39 6.44
C MET A 441 17.86 -7.72 4.96
N ASN A 442 17.26 -8.88 4.69
CA ASN A 442 16.85 -9.27 3.34
C ASN A 442 15.80 -8.30 2.77
N ASN A 443 14.89 -7.81 3.59
CA ASN A 443 13.91 -6.81 3.18
C ASN A 443 14.59 -5.50 2.76
N ILE A 444 15.61 -5.04 3.50
CA ILE A 444 16.39 -3.87 3.11
C ILE A 444 17.11 -4.11 1.78
N ASN A 445 17.80 -5.25 1.63
CA ASN A 445 18.49 -5.59 0.39
C ASN A 445 17.56 -5.63 -0.82
N ASN A 446 16.34 -6.17 -0.64
CA ASN A 446 15.37 -6.34 -1.72
C ASN A 446 14.56 -5.06 -1.98
N SER A 447 14.50 -4.13 -1.05
CA SER A 447 13.72 -2.89 -1.16
C SER A 447 14.43 -1.78 -1.93
N ARG A 448 15.71 -1.97 -2.31
CA ARG A 448 16.42 -0.96 -3.10
C ARG A 448 15.67 -0.72 -4.41
N PRO A 449 15.17 0.49 -4.66
CA PRO A 449 14.40 0.77 -5.86
C PRO A 449 15.27 0.68 -7.12
N THR A 450 14.65 0.28 -8.23
CA THR A 450 15.30 0.35 -9.54
C THR A 450 15.62 1.81 -9.87
N PHE A 451 16.57 2.04 -10.78
CA PHE A 451 16.98 3.40 -11.17
C PHE A 451 15.79 4.33 -11.50
N ARG A 452 14.73 3.80 -12.10
CA ARG A 452 13.51 4.58 -12.45
C ARG A 452 12.77 5.11 -11.24
N ASN A 453 12.87 4.44 -10.11
CA ASN A 453 12.14 4.78 -8.88
C ASN A 453 13.03 5.46 -7.84
N GLN A 454 14.36 5.47 -8.03
CA GLN A 454 15.31 6.08 -7.10
C GLN A 454 15.04 7.57 -6.86
N PRO A 455 14.76 8.39 -7.90
CA PRO A 455 14.46 9.82 -7.66
C PRO A 455 13.25 10.04 -6.75
N GLY A 456 12.15 9.29 -6.98
CA GLY A 456 10.95 9.38 -6.14
C GLY A 456 11.20 8.93 -4.71
N TYR A 457 11.90 7.82 -4.54
CA TYR A 457 12.27 7.32 -3.22
C TYR A 457 13.10 8.32 -2.42
N MET A 458 14.12 8.94 -3.04
CA MET A 458 14.93 9.94 -2.36
C MET A 458 14.17 11.26 -2.14
N ALA A 459 13.28 11.64 -3.05
CA ALA A 459 12.40 12.80 -2.86
C ALA A 459 11.52 12.64 -1.61
N GLU A 460 10.93 11.46 -1.42
CA GLU A 460 10.14 11.12 -0.23
C GLU A 460 11.01 11.10 1.03
N ALA A 461 12.19 10.46 0.99
CA ALA A 461 13.10 10.43 2.12
C ALA A 461 13.51 11.85 2.58
N VAL A 462 13.86 12.73 1.63
CA VAL A 462 14.20 14.13 1.95
C VAL A 462 12.98 14.89 2.48
N LEU A 463 11.81 14.68 1.90
CA LEU A 463 10.55 15.27 2.37
C LEU A 463 10.24 14.85 3.82
N GLU A 464 10.54 13.61 4.19
CA GLU A 464 10.39 13.07 5.54
C GLU A 464 11.46 13.56 6.51
N GLY A 465 12.49 14.27 6.03
CA GLY A 465 13.56 14.87 6.84
C GLY A 465 14.86 14.07 6.91
N TYR A 466 15.07 13.12 6.00
CA TYR A 466 16.34 12.41 5.88
C TYR A 466 17.28 13.13 4.90
N THR A 467 18.58 13.06 5.17
CA THR A 467 19.63 13.66 4.33
C THR A 467 20.38 12.64 3.48
N GLU A 468 20.17 11.36 3.72
CA GLU A 468 20.71 10.21 2.97
C GLU A 468 19.69 9.09 2.95
N ASP A 469 19.99 7.97 2.26
CA ASP A 469 19.13 6.80 2.23
C ASP A 469 18.89 6.28 3.66
N PRO A 470 17.66 6.33 4.18
CA PRO A 470 17.35 5.93 5.55
C PRO A 470 17.66 4.44 5.83
N ASN A 471 17.69 3.61 4.81
CA ASN A 471 18.01 2.19 4.98
C ASN A 471 19.46 1.93 5.39
N LYS A 472 20.36 2.92 5.20
CA LYS A 472 21.75 2.79 5.65
C LYS A 472 21.87 2.72 7.17
N ALA A 473 21.24 3.64 7.86
CA ALA A 473 21.22 3.65 9.33
C ALA A 473 20.42 2.46 9.88
N ARG A 474 19.27 2.14 9.28
CA ARG A 474 18.44 0.98 9.64
C ARG A 474 19.21 -0.34 9.53
N ALA A 475 19.93 -0.57 8.43
CA ALA A 475 20.74 -1.78 8.24
C ALA A 475 21.81 -1.91 9.30
N THR A 476 22.49 -0.82 9.65
CA THR A 476 23.50 -0.79 10.71
C THR A 476 22.88 -1.19 12.05
N ALA A 477 21.78 -0.58 12.43
CA ALA A 477 21.09 -0.86 13.68
C ALA A 477 20.58 -2.32 13.76
N ILE A 478 19.97 -2.84 12.68
CA ILE A 478 19.52 -4.24 12.62
C ILE A 478 20.69 -5.20 12.80
N ASN A 479 21.84 -4.99 12.14
CA ASN A 479 23.00 -5.86 12.25
C ASN A 479 23.62 -5.85 13.65
N GLN A 480 23.55 -4.74 14.38
CA GLN A 480 24.09 -4.60 15.74
C GLN A 480 23.14 -5.12 16.81
N THR A 481 21.87 -5.35 16.48
CA THR A 481 20.86 -5.81 17.45
C THR A 481 21.07 -7.27 17.81
N THR A 482 21.03 -7.59 19.10
CA THR A 482 21.16 -8.95 19.63
C THR A 482 19.80 -9.53 20.02
N ASN A 483 19.68 -10.86 20.02
CA ASN A 483 18.47 -11.55 20.50
C ASN A 483 18.08 -11.13 21.93
N ALA A 484 19.05 -10.95 22.80
CA ALA A 484 18.83 -10.52 24.18
C ALA A 484 18.16 -9.13 24.25
N GLN A 485 18.56 -8.20 23.40
CA GLN A 485 17.95 -6.88 23.31
C GLN A 485 16.51 -6.94 22.78
N VAL A 486 16.24 -7.79 21.80
CA VAL A 486 14.87 -7.99 21.26
C VAL A 486 13.95 -8.59 22.33
N ILE A 487 14.44 -9.57 23.11
CA ILE A 487 13.71 -10.18 24.23
C ILE A 487 13.44 -9.14 25.31
N ALA A 488 14.45 -8.35 25.68
CA ALA A 488 14.29 -7.27 26.66
C ALA A 488 13.27 -6.22 26.19
N TYR A 489 13.30 -5.83 24.92
CA TYR A 489 12.32 -4.91 24.33
C TYR A 489 10.89 -5.47 24.46
N TYR A 490 10.68 -6.75 24.12
CA TYR A 490 9.39 -7.42 24.29
C TYR A 490 8.93 -7.39 25.74
N GLN A 491 9.79 -7.81 26.68
CA GLN A 491 9.47 -7.86 28.12
C GLN A 491 9.12 -6.48 28.69
N GLN A 492 9.88 -5.47 28.29
CA GLN A 492 9.70 -4.11 28.81
C GLN A 492 8.48 -3.40 28.24
N HIS A 493 8.18 -3.59 26.95
CA HIS A 493 7.24 -2.72 26.24
C HIS A 493 5.97 -3.42 25.75
N ILE A 494 5.95 -4.75 25.68
CA ILE A 494 4.86 -5.48 25.01
C ILE A 494 4.20 -6.48 25.94
N GLN A 495 4.98 -7.27 26.64
CA GLN A 495 4.52 -8.39 27.47
C GLN A 495 3.37 -8.01 28.42
N HIS A 496 3.52 -6.91 29.15
CA HIS A 496 2.54 -6.43 30.13
C HIS A 496 1.92 -5.06 29.74
N ALA A 497 2.07 -4.66 28.48
CA ALA A 497 1.47 -3.40 28.04
C ALA A 497 -0.06 -3.46 28.12
N PRO A 498 -0.72 -2.38 28.53
CA PRO A 498 -2.18 -2.29 28.50
C PRO A 498 -2.70 -2.52 27.08
N ARG A 499 -3.67 -3.43 26.93
CA ARG A 499 -4.27 -3.79 25.65
C ARG A 499 -5.73 -3.44 25.62
N SER A 500 -6.19 -2.98 24.48
CA SER A 500 -7.59 -2.97 24.09
C SER A 500 -7.83 -4.07 23.06
N TYR A 501 -9.08 -4.44 22.87
CA TYR A 501 -9.46 -5.59 22.05
C TYR A 501 -10.51 -5.17 21.04
N PHE A 502 -10.58 -5.84 19.90
CA PHE A 502 -11.64 -5.58 18.94
C PHE A 502 -12.21 -6.85 18.32
N ILE A 503 -13.49 -6.81 17.99
CA ILE A 503 -14.21 -7.88 17.30
C ILE A 503 -15.10 -7.24 16.23
N ILE A 504 -14.95 -7.68 15.00
CA ILE A 504 -15.79 -7.33 13.86
C ILE A 504 -16.45 -8.62 13.36
N GLY A 505 -17.77 -8.71 13.38
CA GLY A 505 -18.47 -9.92 12.97
C GLY A 505 -19.90 -9.99 13.48
N ASN A 506 -20.50 -11.18 13.42
CA ASN A 506 -21.85 -11.38 13.96
C ASN A 506 -21.83 -11.41 15.50
N LEU A 507 -22.12 -10.28 16.12
CA LEU A 507 -22.06 -10.14 17.57
C LEU A 507 -23.12 -10.95 18.31
N LYS A 508 -24.18 -11.43 17.65
CA LYS A 508 -25.19 -12.32 18.27
C LYS A 508 -24.62 -13.69 18.60
N ALA A 509 -23.56 -14.09 17.90
CA ALA A 509 -22.87 -15.37 18.12
C ALA A 509 -21.70 -15.25 19.09
N ILE A 510 -21.44 -14.05 19.66
CA ILE A 510 -20.35 -13.80 20.61
C ILE A 510 -20.93 -13.74 22.03
N ASP A 511 -20.34 -14.50 22.95
CA ASP A 511 -20.68 -14.41 24.38
C ASP A 511 -20.13 -13.09 24.96
N ARG A 512 -21.00 -12.10 25.09
CA ARG A 512 -20.65 -10.78 25.62
C ARG A 512 -20.17 -10.83 27.08
N LYS A 513 -20.68 -11.77 27.88
CA LYS A 513 -20.26 -11.94 29.28
C LYS A 513 -18.80 -12.42 29.36
N ALA A 514 -18.41 -13.29 28.45
CA ALA A 514 -17.03 -13.74 28.38
C ALA A 514 -16.03 -12.64 27.99
N LEU A 515 -16.50 -11.51 27.41
CA LEU A 515 -15.67 -10.35 27.10
C LEU A 515 -15.30 -9.53 28.33
N GLU A 516 -16.02 -9.61 29.45
CA GLU A 516 -15.80 -8.81 30.66
C GLU A 516 -14.38 -9.01 31.26
N ARG A 517 -13.75 -10.16 30.97
CA ARG A 517 -12.38 -10.44 31.38
C ARG A 517 -11.33 -9.56 30.71
N TYR A 518 -11.66 -9.01 29.51
CA TYR A 518 -10.76 -8.17 28.74
C TYR A 518 -10.90 -6.67 29.04
N GLY A 519 -11.98 -6.27 29.66
CA GLY A 519 -12.24 -4.89 30.05
C GLY A 519 -13.71 -4.63 30.34
N LYS A 520 -13.98 -3.56 31.07
CA LYS A 520 -15.35 -3.13 31.42
C LYS A 520 -15.89 -2.05 30.47
N VAL A 521 -15.02 -1.41 29.68
CA VAL A 521 -15.40 -0.36 28.74
C VAL A 521 -15.67 -1.02 27.39
N VAL A 522 -16.89 -0.89 26.89
CA VAL A 522 -17.30 -1.41 25.59
C VAL A 522 -17.71 -0.25 24.69
N VAL A 523 -17.13 -0.18 23.50
CA VAL A 523 -17.47 0.78 22.46
C VAL A 523 -17.96 0.00 21.25
N GLU A 524 -19.24 0.18 20.89
CA GLU A 524 -19.84 -0.45 19.72
C GLU A 524 -19.96 0.58 18.60
N PHE A 525 -19.13 0.43 17.58
CA PHE A 525 -19.15 1.29 16.41
C PHE A 525 -20.32 0.98 15.48
N LYS A 526 -20.91 2.02 14.92
CA LYS A 526 -21.83 1.96 13.79
C LYS A 526 -21.10 2.41 12.52
N LYS A 527 -21.75 2.21 11.36
CA LYS A 527 -21.20 2.62 10.08
C LYS A 527 -20.75 4.09 10.09
N ASP A 528 -21.60 4.99 10.59
CA ASP A 528 -21.35 6.44 10.56
C ASP A 528 -20.19 6.87 11.51
N ASP A 529 -19.78 6.01 12.45
CA ASP A 529 -18.63 6.27 13.31
C ASP A 529 -17.29 6.04 12.58
N ILE A 530 -17.29 5.24 11.51
CA ILE A 530 -16.08 4.76 10.83
C ILE A 530 -16.04 5.08 9.33
N HIS A 531 -17.14 5.53 8.72
CA HIS A 531 -17.27 5.80 7.28
C HIS A 531 -18.11 7.06 7.01
N ARG A 532 -17.75 7.84 5.95
CA ARG A 532 -18.45 9.06 5.51
C ARG A 532 -18.83 9.05 4.04
#